data_37cc12607de311666fa4abb39f6f0f5e
#
_entry.id   37cc12607de311666fa4abb39f6f0f5e
#
_cell.length_a   1.000
_cell.length_b   1.000
_cell.length_c   1.000
_cell.angle_alpha   90.00
_cell.angle_beta   90.00
_cell.angle_gamma   90.00
#
_symmetry.space_group_name_H-M   'P 1'
#
loop_
_entity.id
_entity.type
_entity.pdbx_description
1 polymer ?
#
loop_
_entity_poly.entity_id
_entity_poly.type
_entity_poly.pdbx_seq_one_letter_code
_entity_poly.pdbx_strand_id
1 'polypeptide(L)'
;LWQRYIILNVTIVKIASWNVNSVRSRINNILDWLKLENPDILCLQETKVIDKDFPISSFEEMGYNVQIHGQKSYNGVAVLSKYLIEETFKGIPNYNDEQARYIETVHSTDSGMVRLANIYLPNGNPAPGPKYDYKLEWMERLKSHLRETLLNEEIFIVLGDFNVIPEEADVHNPDAWKDDALFKIETKKAYREILSLGFLDSFRQFNNDPGNYTFWDYQRGAWQRNNGIRIDHILTSPLATDKMNNVYIDKTVRDKEKPSDHVPIIIEIE
;
A
#
# COMPACT_ATOMS: atom_id res chain seq x y z
N LEU A 1 -13.21 46.00 17.92
CA LEU A 1 -13.53 44.91 17.03
C LEU A 1 -12.44 43.82 17.19
N TRP A 2 -12.71 42.82 18.05
CA TRP A 2 -11.82 41.66 18.24
C TRP A 2 -12.16 40.64 17.17
N GLN A 3 -11.30 40.45 16.15
CA GLN A 3 -11.36 39.30 15.25
C GLN A 3 -10.96 38.04 16.08
N ARG A 4 -11.96 37.23 16.43
CA ARG A 4 -11.71 35.85 16.91
C ARG A 4 -11.20 35.07 15.72
N TYR A 5 -9.91 34.76 15.71
CA TYR A 5 -9.38 33.73 14.86
C TYR A 5 -9.93 32.39 15.37
N ILE A 6 -10.85 31.80 14.63
CA ILE A 6 -11.23 30.40 14.81
C ILE A 6 -10.03 29.61 14.31
N ILE A 7 -9.22 29.09 15.22
CA ILE A 7 -8.25 28.04 14.89
C ILE A 7 -9.11 26.81 14.63
N LEU A 8 -9.38 26.51 13.37
CA LEU A 8 -9.86 25.21 12.97
C LEU A 8 -8.75 24.23 13.34
N ASN A 9 -8.96 23.41 14.37
CA ASN A 9 -8.10 22.25 14.58
C ASN A 9 -8.35 21.31 13.42
N VAL A 10 -7.46 21.32 12.45
CA VAL A 10 -7.48 20.36 11.34
C VAL A 10 -7.03 19.04 11.93
N THR A 11 -7.88 18.04 11.88
CA THR A 11 -7.55 16.69 12.32
C THR A 11 -6.85 15.99 11.16
N ILE A 12 -5.67 15.47 11.40
CA ILE A 12 -4.89 14.69 10.42
C ILE A 12 -5.25 13.22 10.58
N VAL A 13 -5.64 12.59 9.49
CA VAL A 13 -5.81 11.13 9.40
C VAL A 13 -4.54 10.53 8.80
N LYS A 14 -3.87 9.68 9.57
CA LYS A 14 -2.63 9.01 9.18
C LYS A 14 -2.92 7.60 8.67
N ILE A 15 -2.60 7.33 7.42
CA ILE A 15 -2.84 6.06 6.76
C ILE A 15 -1.51 5.48 6.29
N ALA A 16 -1.25 4.21 6.61
CA ALA A 16 0.00 3.54 6.27
C ALA A 16 -0.23 2.27 5.46
N SER A 17 0.75 1.93 4.63
CA SER A 17 0.83 0.66 3.90
C SER A 17 2.16 -0.02 4.20
N TRP A 18 2.12 -1.34 4.50
CA TRP A 18 3.31 -2.12 4.78
C TRP A 18 3.16 -3.59 4.36
N ASN A 19 3.96 -4.03 3.41
CA ASN A 19 4.16 -5.44 3.16
C ASN A 19 5.02 -6.03 4.30
N VAL A 20 4.42 -6.89 5.12
CA VAL A 20 5.07 -7.42 6.33
C VAL A 20 5.74 -8.77 6.12
N ASN A 21 5.62 -9.36 4.93
CA ASN A 21 6.23 -10.65 4.60
C ASN A 21 6.02 -11.72 5.71
N SER A 22 4.78 -11.97 6.09
CA SER A 22 4.26 -12.78 7.19
C SER A 22 3.99 -12.01 8.48
N VAL A 23 2.70 -11.79 8.75
CA VAL A 23 2.24 -11.09 9.96
C VAL A 23 2.70 -11.78 11.25
N ARG A 24 2.68 -13.13 11.29
CA ARG A 24 3.11 -13.88 12.47
C ARG A 24 4.61 -13.77 12.75
N SER A 25 5.42 -13.77 11.68
CA SER A 25 6.88 -13.66 11.82
C SER A 25 7.34 -12.27 12.24
N ARG A 26 6.53 -11.24 11.96
CA ARG A 26 6.84 -9.82 12.21
C ARG A 26 5.89 -9.19 13.23
N ILE A 27 5.10 -9.99 13.94
CA ILE A 27 4.09 -9.45 14.85
C ILE A 27 4.68 -8.43 15.85
N ASN A 28 5.81 -8.74 16.48
CA ASN A 28 6.45 -7.82 17.44
C ASN A 28 6.90 -6.52 16.74
N ASN A 29 7.49 -6.61 15.56
CA ASN A 29 7.91 -5.42 14.79
C ASN A 29 6.71 -4.54 14.44
N ILE A 30 5.58 -5.15 14.06
CA ILE A 30 4.34 -4.43 13.72
C ILE A 30 3.78 -3.75 14.96
N LEU A 31 3.64 -4.47 16.09
CA LEU A 31 3.09 -3.92 17.33
C LEU A 31 3.97 -2.80 17.90
N ASP A 32 5.28 -2.94 17.84
CA ASP A 32 6.20 -1.89 18.31
C ASP A 32 6.15 -0.66 17.42
N TRP A 33 6.04 -0.85 16.10
CA TRP A 33 5.88 0.24 15.15
C TRP A 33 4.52 0.96 15.33
N LEU A 34 3.43 0.22 15.53
CA LEU A 34 2.12 0.79 15.83
C LEU A 34 2.11 1.65 17.09
N LYS A 35 2.88 1.29 18.12
CA LYS A 35 3.00 2.10 19.36
C LYS A 35 3.73 3.41 19.11
N LEU A 36 4.71 3.42 18.21
CA LEU A 36 5.55 4.59 17.94
C LEU A 36 4.90 5.53 16.92
N GLU A 37 4.51 5.00 15.77
CA GLU A 37 3.98 5.77 14.64
C GLU A 37 2.49 6.10 14.81
N ASN A 38 1.76 5.21 15.50
CA ASN A 38 0.37 5.38 15.88
C ASN A 38 -0.57 5.76 14.72
N PRO A 39 -0.50 5.09 13.53
CA PRO A 39 -1.37 5.42 12.41
C PRO A 39 -2.85 5.17 12.78
N ASP A 40 -3.75 5.87 12.09
CA ASP A 40 -5.18 5.66 12.27
C ASP A 40 -5.67 4.46 11.46
N ILE A 41 -5.03 4.22 10.29
CA ILE A 41 -5.30 3.06 9.45
C ILE A 41 -3.97 2.46 8.99
N LEU A 42 -3.82 1.13 9.11
CA LEU A 42 -2.68 0.37 8.58
C LEU A 42 -3.16 -0.72 7.64
N CYS A 43 -2.68 -0.69 6.40
CA CYS A 43 -2.91 -1.69 5.37
C CYS A 43 -1.70 -2.63 5.26
N LEU A 44 -1.93 -3.93 5.46
CA LEU A 44 -0.90 -4.96 5.43
C LEU A 44 -1.00 -5.80 4.18
N GLN A 45 0.15 -6.18 3.61
CA GLN A 45 0.26 -7.13 2.51
C GLN A 45 1.17 -8.30 2.93
N GLU A 46 1.05 -9.41 2.23
CA GLU A 46 1.73 -10.67 2.51
C GLU A 46 1.56 -11.17 3.96
N THR A 47 0.32 -11.18 4.44
CA THR A 47 0.04 -11.68 5.80
C THR A 47 0.34 -13.17 5.95
N LYS A 48 0.25 -13.96 4.86
CA LYS A 48 0.62 -15.39 4.73
C LYS A 48 -0.07 -16.32 5.72
N VAL A 49 -1.27 -15.92 6.17
CA VAL A 49 -2.13 -16.71 7.07
C VAL A 49 -3.56 -16.67 6.58
N ILE A 50 -4.35 -17.69 6.88
CA ILE A 50 -5.80 -17.68 6.69
C ILE A 50 -6.46 -16.81 7.76
N ASP A 51 -7.69 -16.36 7.51
CA ASP A 51 -8.41 -15.42 8.39
C ASP A 51 -8.42 -15.90 9.86
N LYS A 52 -8.71 -17.19 10.11
CA LYS A 52 -8.79 -17.75 11.48
C LYS A 52 -7.46 -17.77 12.25
N ASP A 53 -6.32 -17.74 11.55
CA ASP A 53 -4.98 -17.81 12.15
C ASP A 53 -4.31 -16.42 12.22
N PHE A 54 -5.03 -15.38 11.82
CA PHE A 54 -4.55 -14.00 11.91
C PHE A 54 -4.59 -13.54 13.37
N PRO A 55 -3.57 -12.83 13.87
CA PRO A 55 -3.48 -12.42 15.28
C PRO A 55 -4.38 -11.21 15.59
N ILE A 56 -5.71 -11.35 15.41
CA ILE A 56 -6.70 -10.27 15.55
C ILE A 56 -6.60 -9.62 16.92
N SER A 57 -6.61 -10.43 18.01
CA SER A 57 -6.63 -9.91 19.38
C SER A 57 -5.49 -8.95 19.69
N SER A 58 -4.29 -9.20 19.14
CA SER A 58 -3.14 -8.31 19.35
C SER A 58 -3.36 -6.89 18.81
N PHE A 59 -4.17 -6.75 17.77
CA PHE A 59 -4.49 -5.46 17.17
C PHE A 59 -5.73 -4.82 17.80
N GLU A 60 -6.73 -5.63 18.17
CA GLU A 60 -7.92 -5.16 18.89
C GLU A 60 -7.56 -4.58 20.26
N GLU A 61 -6.60 -5.19 20.98
CA GLU A 61 -6.05 -4.67 22.25
C GLU A 61 -5.39 -3.29 22.09
N MET A 62 -4.98 -2.93 20.87
CA MET A 62 -4.45 -1.61 20.53
C MET A 62 -5.52 -0.64 19.98
N GLY A 63 -6.80 -1.05 19.96
CA GLY A 63 -7.92 -0.22 19.52
C GLY A 63 -8.20 -0.26 18.02
N TYR A 64 -7.69 -1.26 17.29
CA TYR A 64 -7.96 -1.39 15.85
C TYR A 64 -9.10 -2.35 15.56
N ASN A 65 -10.03 -1.96 14.72
CA ASN A 65 -10.92 -2.86 14.00
C ASN A 65 -10.14 -3.54 12.87
N VAL A 66 -10.38 -4.82 12.64
CA VAL A 66 -9.57 -5.64 11.71
C VAL A 66 -10.43 -6.25 10.63
N GLN A 67 -10.07 -6.04 9.36
CA GLN A 67 -10.62 -6.73 8.22
C GLN A 67 -9.51 -7.50 7.50
N ILE A 68 -9.79 -8.74 7.11
CA ILE A 68 -8.79 -9.66 6.58
C ILE A 68 -9.33 -10.36 5.34
N HIS A 69 -8.46 -10.50 4.33
CA HIS A 69 -8.62 -11.44 3.23
C HIS A 69 -7.36 -12.29 3.20
N GLY A 70 -7.37 -13.40 3.91
CA GLY A 70 -6.20 -14.23 4.17
C GLY A 70 -6.06 -15.41 3.22
N GLN A 71 -4.82 -15.87 3.06
CA GLN A 71 -4.49 -17.07 2.30
C GLN A 71 -3.36 -17.83 3.00
N LYS A 72 -3.42 -19.16 2.97
CA LYS A 72 -2.42 -20.00 3.62
C LYS A 72 -1.07 -19.89 2.88
N SER A 73 0.00 -19.61 3.64
CA SER A 73 1.39 -19.62 3.20
C SER A 73 1.82 -18.53 2.22
N TYR A 74 0.91 -17.97 1.45
CA TYR A 74 1.17 -16.96 0.42
C TYR A 74 0.14 -15.84 0.50
N ASN A 75 0.42 -14.70 -0.14
CA ASN A 75 -0.52 -13.59 -0.28
C ASN A 75 -1.14 -13.15 1.08
N GLY A 76 -2.37 -12.69 1.05
CA GLY A 76 -3.11 -12.20 2.19
C GLY A 76 -2.93 -10.71 2.39
N VAL A 77 -4.06 -10.01 2.52
CA VAL A 77 -4.12 -8.58 2.79
C VAL A 77 -5.02 -8.33 3.99
N ALA A 78 -4.72 -7.30 4.77
CA ALA A 78 -5.52 -6.92 5.93
C ALA A 78 -5.55 -5.40 6.09
N VAL A 79 -6.63 -4.90 6.70
CA VAL A 79 -6.81 -3.50 7.07
C VAL A 79 -7.08 -3.42 8.56
N LEU A 80 -6.27 -2.63 9.25
CA LEU A 80 -6.41 -2.29 10.67
C LEU A 80 -6.85 -0.84 10.74
N SER A 81 -7.96 -0.52 11.42
CA SER A 81 -8.50 0.85 11.49
C SER A 81 -8.99 1.20 12.89
N LYS A 82 -8.61 2.37 13.39
CA LYS A 82 -9.21 2.94 14.61
C LYS A 82 -10.61 3.48 14.35
N TYR A 83 -10.92 3.81 13.08
CA TYR A 83 -12.23 4.25 12.67
C TYR A 83 -13.18 3.08 12.42
N LEU A 84 -14.46 3.36 12.42
CA LEU A 84 -15.47 2.40 11.99
C LEU A 84 -15.28 2.05 10.51
N ILE A 85 -15.32 0.76 10.23
CA ILE A 85 -15.30 0.22 8.86
C ILE A 85 -16.75 -0.05 8.47
N GLU A 86 -17.28 0.78 7.57
CA GLU A 86 -18.69 0.74 7.13
C GLU A 86 -18.93 -0.39 6.13
N GLU A 87 -17.99 -0.57 5.19
CA GLU A 87 -18.08 -1.55 4.12
C GLU A 87 -16.74 -2.27 3.91
N THR A 88 -16.80 -3.52 3.50
CA THR A 88 -15.63 -4.33 3.16
C THR A 88 -15.91 -5.19 1.93
N PHE A 89 -15.03 -5.12 0.93
CA PHE A 89 -15.07 -5.95 -0.28
C PHE A 89 -13.77 -6.76 -0.38
N LYS A 90 -13.87 -8.08 -0.60
CA LYS A 90 -12.74 -8.99 -0.75
C LYS A 90 -12.61 -9.44 -2.20
N GLY A 91 -11.45 -9.24 -2.80
CA GLY A 91 -11.22 -9.44 -4.24
C GLY A 91 -11.71 -8.26 -5.09
N ILE A 92 -11.14 -8.11 -6.29
CA ILE A 92 -11.59 -7.08 -7.24
C ILE A 92 -13.00 -7.43 -7.71
N PRO A 93 -13.97 -6.51 -7.63
CA PRO A 93 -15.33 -6.76 -8.09
C PRO A 93 -15.39 -7.27 -9.53
N ASN A 94 -16.27 -8.22 -9.81
CA ASN A 94 -16.45 -8.84 -11.12
C ASN A 94 -15.21 -9.56 -11.69
N TYR A 95 -14.24 -9.89 -10.86
CA TYR A 95 -13.06 -10.68 -11.22
C TYR A 95 -12.93 -11.88 -10.28
N ASN A 96 -13.06 -13.09 -10.83
CA ASN A 96 -12.93 -14.32 -10.06
C ASN A 96 -11.44 -14.69 -9.92
N ASP A 97 -10.80 -14.17 -8.89
CA ASP A 97 -9.43 -14.48 -8.50
C ASP A 97 -9.42 -15.24 -7.17
N GLU A 98 -8.86 -16.44 -7.15
CA GLU A 98 -8.76 -17.24 -5.92
C GLU A 98 -7.67 -16.72 -4.96
N GLN A 99 -6.85 -15.77 -5.40
CA GLN A 99 -5.73 -15.26 -4.61
C GLN A 99 -6.16 -14.04 -3.77
N ALA A 100 -5.83 -14.09 -2.49
CA ALA A 100 -6.12 -13.02 -1.53
C ALA A 100 -5.13 -11.84 -1.70
N ARG A 101 -5.40 -10.98 -2.70
CA ARG A 101 -4.54 -9.87 -3.11
C ARG A 101 -5.19 -8.49 -3.04
N TYR A 102 -6.48 -8.44 -2.76
CA TYR A 102 -7.25 -7.21 -2.76
C TYR A 102 -8.24 -7.20 -1.61
N ILE A 103 -8.28 -6.12 -0.87
CA ILE A 103 -9.35 -5.81 0.08
C ILE A 103 -9.63 -4.31 0.02
N GLU A 104 -10.91 -3.95 -0.16
CA GLU A 104 -11.37 -2.57 -0.18
C GLU A 104 -12.26 -2.32 1.03
N THR A 105 -12.08 -1.18 1.67
CA THR A 105 -12.82 -0.79 2.88
C THR A 105 -13.24 0.66 2.80
N VAL A 106 -14.40 0.97 3.39
CA VAL A 106 -14.90 2.34 3.53
C VAL A 106 -14.92 2.71 5.00
N HIS A 107 -14.36 3.87 5.32
CA HIS A 107 -14.18 4.34 6.70
C HIS A 107 -14.87 5.67 6.94
N SER A 108 -15.54 5.79 8.09
CA SER A 108 -16.02 7.06 8.62
C SER A 108 -14.92 7.72 9.42
N THR A 109 -14.17 8.66 8.81
CA THR A 109 -13.02 9.32 9.42
C THR A 109 -13.31 10.78 9.76
N ASP A 110 -12.40 11.43 10.46
CA ASP A 110 -12.48 12.87 10.75
C ASP A 110 -12.35 13.74 9.48
N SER A 111 -11.71 13.20 8.42
CA SER A 111 -11.62 13.83 7.10
C SER A 111 -12.85 13.60 6.21
N GLY A 112 -13.83 12.83 6.69
CA GLY A 112 -15.01 12.37 5.95
C GLY A 112 -14.98 10.88 5.62
N MET A 113 -15.82 10.48 4.68
CA MET A 113 -15.83 9.08 4.19
C MET A 113 -14.60 8.84 3.31
N VAL A 114 -13.77 7.88 3.70
CA VAL A 114 -12.54 7.50 2.99
C VAL A 114 -12.66 6.06 2.52
N ARG A 115 -12.53 5.85 1.22
CA ARG A 115 -12.43 4.54 0.60
C ARG A 115 -10.95 4.17 0.42
N LEU A 116 -10.57 2.98 0.85
CA LEU A 116 -9.21 2.45 0.72
C LEU A 116 -9.24 1.13 -0.03
N ALA A 117 -8.43 1.00 -1.08
CA ALA A 117 -8.12 -0.28 -1.72
C ALA A 117 -6.70 -0.69 -1.34
N ASN A 118 -6.58 -1.71 -0.49
CA ASN A 118 -5.31 -2.33 -0.12
C ASN A 118 -4.99 -3.47 -1.08
N ILE A 119 -3.87 -3.36 -1.81
CA ILE A 119 -3.51 -4.31 -2.86
C ILE A 119 -2.16 -4.97 -2.62
N TYR A 120 -2.07 -6.23 -3.04
CA TYR A 120 -0.82 -6.97 -3.24
C TYR A 120 -0.76 -7.47 -4.69
N LEU A 121 -0.28 -6.60 -5.59
CA LEU A 121 -0.24 -6.86 -7.02
C LEU A 121 0.70 -8.03 -7.34
N PRO A 122 0.34 -8.95 -8.24
CA PRO A 122 1.21 -10.07 -8.60
C PRO A 122 2.62 -9.64 -8.99
N ASN A 123 3.64 -10.34 -8.49
CA ASN A 123 5.04 -10.08 -8.84
C ASN A 123 5.30 -10.25 -10.35
N GLY A 124 4.83 -11.35 -10.93
CA GLY A 124 4.89 -11.59 -12.37
C GLY A 124 6.13 -12.32 -12.86
N ASN A 125 7.14 -12.54 -12.03
CA ASN A 125 8.35 -13.25 -12.45
C ASN A 125 8.16 -14.78 -12.49
N PRO A 126 8.84 -15.51 -13.43
CA PRO A 126 9.67 -14.97 -14.50
C PRO A 126 8.86 -14.37 -15.65
N ALA A 127 9.39 -13.32 -16.27
CA ALA A 127 8.79 -12.67 -17.44
C ALA A 127 9.72 -12.86 -18.68
N PRO A 128 9.17 -13.23 -19.87
CA PRO A 128 7.76 -13.52 -20.15
C PRO A 128 7.31 -14.86 -19.55
N GLY A 129 5.99 -15.06 -19.40
CA GLY A 129 5.42 -16.32 -18.96
C GLY A 129 4.07 -16.17 -18.26
N PRO A 130 3.41 -17.29 -17.89
CA PRO A 130 2.04 -17.27 -17.37
C PRO A 130 1.84 -16.38 -16.12
N LYS A 131 2.87 -16.26 -15.26
CA LYS A 131 2.82 -15.37 -14.10
C LYS A 131 2.81 -13.89 -14.51
N TYR A 132 3.51 -13.56 -15.59
CA TYR A 132 3.54 -12.22 -16.13
C TYR A 132 2.21 -11.88 -16.83
N ASP A 133 1.66 -12.82 -17.58
CA ASP A 133 0.34 -12.66 -18.21
C ASP A 133 -0.75 -12.44 -17.15
N TYR A 134 -0.72 -13.22 -16.06
CA TYR A 134 -1.61 -13.04 -14.92
C TYR A 134 -1.44 -11.64 -14.27
N LYS A 135 -0.20 -11.17 -14.10
CA LYS A 135 0.06 -9.81 -13.58
C LYS A 135 -0.60 -8.74 -14.44
N LEU A 136 -0.40 -8.80 -15.76
CA LEU A 136 -0.97 -7.81 -16.67
C LEU A 136 -2.50 -7.87 -16.74
N GLU A 137 -3.08 -9.08 -16.71
CA GLU A 137 -4.53 -9.25 -16.61
C GLU A 137 -5.06 -8.64 -15.30
N TRP A 138 -4.41 -8.94 -14.18
CA TRP A 138 -4.79 -8.41 -12.87
C TRP A 138 -4.75 -6.88 -12.85
N MET A 139 -3.75 -6.26 -13.45
CA MET A 139 -3.64 -4.80 -13.59
C MET A 139 -4.77 -4.23 -14.44
N GLU A 140 -5.18 -4.92 -15.50
CA GLU A 140 -6.30 -4.49 -16.35
C GLU A 140 -7.63 -4.56 -15.58
N ARG A 141 -7.86 -5.63 -14.79
CA ARG A 141 -9.04 -5.76 -13.92
C ARG A 141 -9.09 -4.67 -12.85
N LEU A 142 -7.94 -4.43 -12.20
CA LEU A 142 -7.81 -3.32 -11.25
C LEU A 142 -8.16 -1.99 -11.93
N LYS A 143 -7.54 -1.67 -13.06
CA LYS A 143 -7.77 -0.44 -13.82
C LYS A 143 -9.26 -0.25 -14.15
N SER A 144 -9.94 -1.32 -14.58
CA SER A 144 -11.36 -1.27 -14.91
C SER A 144 -12.21 -0.95 -13.69
N HIS A 145 -11.96 -1.60 -12.55
CA HIS A 145 -12.65 -1.31 -11.29
C HIS A 145 -12.39 0.13 -10.80
N LEU A 146 -11.12 0.57 -10.81
CA LEU A 146 -10.76 1.92 -10.37
C LEU A 146 -11.43 3.00 -11.23
N ARG A 147 -11.59 2.76 -12.54
CA ARG A 147 -12.30 3.70 -13.44
C ARG A 147 -13.78 3.84 -13.03
N GLU A 148 -14.44 2.74 -12.69
CA GLU A 148 -15.83 2.76 -12.25
C GLU A 148 -15.97 3.45 -10.89
N THR A 149 -15.08 3.16 -9.95
CA THR A 149 -15.11 3.72 -8.59
C THR A 149 -14.84 5.23 -8.58
N LEU A 150 -13.98 5.74 -9.47
CA LEU A 150 -13.71 7.18 -9.56
C LEU A 150 -14.95 8.01 -9.94
N LEU A 151 -15.96 7.41 -10.59
CA LEU A 151 -17.21 8.10 -10.93
C LEU A 151 -18.04 8.49 -9.69
N ASN A 152 -17.74 7.90 -8.53
CA ASN A 152 -18.41 8.23 -7.27
C ASN A 152 -17.92 9.57 -6.66
N GLU A 153 -16.81 10.11 -7.18
CA GLU A 153 -16.19 11.33 -6.65
C GLU A 153 -15.94 11.28 -5.13
N GLU A 154 -15.36 10.14 -4.67
CA GLU A 154 -15.03 9.90 -3.25
C GLU A 154 -13.56 10.24 -2.94
N ILE A 155 -13.25 10.42 -1.65
CA ILE A 155 -11.87 10.38 -1.16
C ILE A 155 -11.43 8.92 -1.29
N PHE A 156 -10.73 8.60 -2.38
CA PHE A 156 -10.32 7.23 -2.69
C PHE A 156 -8.81 7.11 -2.77
N ILE A 157 -8.25 6.20 -1.99
CA ILE A 157 -6.81 5.94 -1.91
C ILE A 157 -6.57 4.47 -2.25
N VAL A 158 -5.72 4.21 -3.24
CA VAL A 158 -5.25 2.86 -3.60
C VAL A 158 -3.82 2.74 -3.12
N LEU A 159 -3.55 1.79 -2.24
CA LEU A 159 -2.23 1.66 -1.62
C LEU A 159 -1.84 0.19 -1.46
N GLY A 160 -0.56 -0.07 -1.34
CA GLY A 160 -0.05 -1.42 -1.17
C GLY A 160 1.26 -1.67 -1.89
N ASP A 161 1.60 -2.97 -1.99
CA ASP A 161 2.70 -3.45 -2.80
C ASP A 161 2.20 -3.67 -4.24
N PHE A 162 2.58 -2.74 -5.10
CA PHE A 162 2.21 -2.78 -6.52
C PHE A 162 3.14 -3.68 -7.36
N ASN A 163 4.28 -4.10 -6.81
CA ASN A 163 5.28 -4.83 -7.58
C ASN A 163 5.61 -4.16 -8.93
N VAL A 164 5.63 -2.84 -8.96
CA VAL A 164 5.95 -2.00 -10.13
C VAL A 164 7.03 -1.00 -9.76
N ILE A 165 8.09 -0.95 -10.55
CA ILE A 165 9.10 0.10 -10.51
C ILE A 165 8.73 1.11 -11.60
N PRO A 166 8.16 2.28 -11.28
CA PRO A 166 7.63 3.21 -12.28
C PRO A 166 8.69 3.85 -13.15
N GLU A 167 9.76 4.35 -12.52
CA GLU A 167 10.79 5.14 -13.19
C GLU A 167 12.21 4.67 -12.80
N GLU A 168 13.22 5.15 -13.51
CA GLU A 168 14.63 4.84 -13.21
C GLU A 168 15.07 5.37 -11.84
N ALA A 169 14.47 6.46 -11.37
CA ALA A 169 14.72 7.01 -10.04
C ALA A 169 14.22 6.07 -8.90
N ASP A 170 13.38 5.10 -9.23
CA ASP A 170 12.78 4.14 -8.29
C ASP A 170 13.57 2.83 -8.14
N VAL A 171 14.75 2.75 -8.75
CA VAL A 171 15.61 1.56 -8.72
C VAL A 171 17.09 1.93 -8.64
N HIS A 172 17.85 1.20 -7.81
CA HIS A 172 19.28 1.46 -7.62
C HIS A 172 20.15 1.19 -8.85
N ASN A 173 19.73 0.29 -9.74
CA ASN A 173 20.44 -0.08 -10.97
C ASN A 173 19.44 -0.50 -12.06
N PRO A 174 18.99 0.44 -12.91
CA PRO A 174 18.00 0.16 -13.96
C PRO A 174 18.40 -0.96 -14.92
N ASP A 175 19.68 -1.06 -15.29
CA ASP A 175 20.16 -2.09 -16.21
C ASP A 175 20.01 -3.52 -15.67
N ALA A 176 20.16 -3.68 -14.36
CA ALA A 176 19.98 -4.98 -13.71
C ALA A 176 18.52 -5.44 -13.65
N TRP A 177 17.57 -4.52 -13.79
CA TRP A 177 16.13 -4.79 -13.66
C TRP A 177 15.35 -4.75 -14.99
N LYS A 178 15.99 -4.38 -16.11
CA LYS A 178 15.31 -4.16 -17.41
C LYS A 178 14.48 -5.36 -17.90
N ASP A 179 14.88 -6.58 -17.55
CA ASP A 179 14.19 -7.81 -17.93
C ASP A 179 13.25 -8.36 -16.83
N ASP A 180 13.25 -7.72 -15.65
CA ASP A 180 12.40 -8.11 -14.53
C ASP A 180 10.94 -7.66 -14.75
N ALA A 181 9.97 -8.50 -14.34
CA ALA A 181 8.54 -8.24 -14.46
C ALA A 181 8.11 -6.90 -13.82
N LEU A 182 8.83 -6.44 -12.78
CA LEU A 182 8.51 -5.19 -12.07
C LEU A 182 8.89 -3.95 -12.88
N PHE A 183 9.85 -4.07 -13.83
CA PHE A 183 10.42 -2.92 -14.56
C PHE A 183 10.17 -2.96 -16.07
N LYS A 184 9.55 -4.05 -16.60
CA LYS A 184 9.21 -4.16 -18.02
C LYS A 184 8.33 -3.01 -18.49
N ILE A 185 8.46 -2.68 -19.78
CA ILE A 185 7.73 -1.55 -20.38
C ILE A 185 6.22 -1.74 -20.31
N GLU A 186 5.73 -2.97 -20.45
CA GLU A 186 4.31 -3.31 -20.38
C GLU A 186 3.76 -3.08 -18.97
N THR A 187 4.52 -3.47 -17.93
CA THR A 187 4.18 -3.21 -16.52
C THR A 187 4.11 -1.71 -16.24
N LYS A 188 5.14 -0.95 -16.66
CA LYS A 188 5.15 0.51 -16.50
C LYS A 188 4.01 1.18 -17.27
N LYS A 189 3.70 0.68 -18.49
CA LYS A 189 2.56 1.18 -19.27
C LYS A 189 1.24 0.95 -18.53
N ALA A 190 0.99 -0.26 -18.03
CA ALA A 190 -0.22 -0.58 -17.28
C ALA A 190 -0.37 0.29 -16.01
N TYR A 191 0.73 0.56 -15.30
CA TYR A 191 0.74 1.48 -14.16
C TYR A 191 0.40 2.93 -14.57
N ARG A 192 1.00 3.44 -15.66
CA ARG A 192 0.70 4.77 -16.18
C ARG A 192 -0.73 4.90 -16.68
N GLU A 193 -1.32 3.81 -17.20
CA GLU A 193 -2.74 3.78 -17.57
C GLU A 193 -3.65 3.92 -16.36
N ILE A 194 -3.28 3.37 -15.20
CA ILE A 194 -3.99 3.60 -13.93
C ILE A 194 -3.88 5.08 -13.53
N LEU A 195 -2.68 5.65 -13.54
CA LEU A 195 -2.50 7.07 -13.24
C LEU A 195 -3.30 7.98 -14.17
N SER A 196 -3.38 7.63 -15.47
CA SER A 196 -4.11 8.43 -16.46
C SER A 196 -5.63 8.44 -16.29
N LEU A 197 -6.20 7.59 -15.40
CA LEU A 197 -7.58 7.68 -14.96
C LEU A 197 -7.87 8.92 -14.09
N GLY A 198 -6.84 9.55 -13.55
CA GLY A 198 -6.92 10.69 -12.63
C GLY A 198 -6.29 10.44 -11.26
N PHE A 199 -5.66 9.27 -11.07
CA PHE A 199 -4.88 9.02 -9.86
C PHE A 199 -3.50 9.68 -9.90
N LEU A 200 -3.00 10.04 -8.72
CA LEU A 200 -1.70 10.65 -8.53
C LEU A 200 -0.81 9.73 -7.69
N ASP A 201 0.46 9.53 -8.08
CA ASP A 201 1.48 8.94 -7.20
C ASP A 201 1.82 9.96 -6.11
N SER A 202 1.23 9.79 -4.95
CA SER A 202 1.25 10.77 -3.87
C SER A 202 2.66 11.02 -3.33
N PHE A 203 3.53 10.00 -3.28
CA PHE A 203 4.91 10.18 -2.83
C PHE A 203 5.68 11.14 -3.73
N ARG A 204 5.48 11.06 -5.05
CA ARG A 204 6.18 11.90 -6.04
C ARG A 204 5.70 13.36 -6.05
N GLN A 205 4.62 13.68 -5.34
CA GLN A 205 4.23 15.08 -5.11
C GLN A 205 5.09 15.77 -4.04
N PHE A 206 5.59 15.01 -3.08
CA PHE A 206 6.39 15.53 -1.96
C PHE A 206 7.90 15.30 -2.14
N ASN A 207 8.28 14.26 -2.90
CA ASN A 207 9.68 13.89 -3.06
C ASN A 207 9.98 13.34 -4.46
N ASN A 208 10.83 14.06 -5.20
CA ASN A 208 11.27 13.68 -6.55
C ASN A 208 12.70 13.11 -6.58
N ASP A 209 13.39 13.06 -5.43
CA ASP A 209 14.76 12.58 -5.36
C ASP A 209 14.83 11.05 -5.61
N PRO A 210 15.88 10.57 -6.29
CA PRO A 210 16.15 9.14 -6.41
C PRO A 210 16.59 8.54 -5.06
N GLY A 211 16.58 7.19 -4.96
CA GLY A 211 17.07 6.51 -3.78
C GLY A 211 16.09 6.40 -2.61
N ASN A 212 14.85 6.82 -2.82
CA ASN A 212 13.76 6.64 -1.87
C ASN A 212 13.03 5.32 -2.17
N TYR A 213 13.56 4.25 -1.60
CA TYR A 213 13.08 2.89 -1.83
C TYR A 213 12.18 2.42 -0.69
N THR A 214 11.36 1.40 -0.99
CA THR A 214 10.48 0.73 -0.02
C THR A 214 10.82 -0.73 0.19
N PHE A 215 11.65 -1.32 -0.67
CA PHE A 215 12.07 -2.72 -0.65
C PHE A 215 13.59 -2.88 -0.82
N TRP A 216 14.17 -3.83 -0.07
CA TRP A 216 15.57 -4.31 -0.20
C TRP A 216 15.61 -5.81 0.03
N ASP A 217 16.14 -6.56 -0.94
CA ASP A 217 16.36 -8.00 -0.81
C ASP A 217 17.18 -8.32 0.47
N TYR A 218 16.91 -9.44 1.09
CA TYR A 218 17.70 -9.94 2.24
C TYR A 218 19.13 -10.32 1.86
N GLN A 219 19.37 -10.59 0.56
CA GLN A 219 20.62 -11.12 0.08
C GLN A 219 21.64 -10.03 -0.23
N ARG A 220 22.92 -10.46 -0.26
CA ARG A 220 24.06 -9.65 -0.74
C ARG A 220 24.21 -8.30 -0.05
N GLY A 221 23.70 -8.14 1.17
CA GLY A 221 23.78 -6.87 1.88
C GLY A 221 23.11 -5.70 1.13
N ALA A 222 21.96 -5.96 0.51
CA ALA A 222 21.25 -4.94 -0.29
C ALA A 222 20.85 -3.73 0.56
N TRP A 223 20.38 -3.95 1.80
CA TRP A 223 20.05 -2.86 2.73
C TRP A 223 21.25 -1.97 3.03
N GLN A 224 22.38 -2.57 3.45
CA GLN A 224 23.59 -1.83 3.83
C GLN A 224 24.20 -1.01 2.67
N ARG A 225 23.98 -1.47 1.43
CA ARG A 225 24.44 -0.78 0.21
C ARG A 225 23.41 0.14 -0.40
N ASN A 226 22.24 0.24 0.22
CA ASN A 226 21.07 0.93 -0.33
C ASN A 226 20.70 0.48 -1.76
N ASN A 227 20.86 -0.83 -2.06
CA ASN A 227 20.47 -1.41 -3.33
C ASN A 227 18.98 -1.78 -3.28
N GLY A 228 18.12 -0.78 -3.26
CA GLY A 228 16.69 -0.92 -3.11
C GLY A 228 15.90 -0.58 -4.36
N ILE A 229 14.58 -0.74 -4.26
CA ILE A 229 13.58 -0.35 -5.25
C ILE A 229 12.35 0.21 -4.54
N ARG A 230 11.60 1.09 -5.21
CA ARG A 230 10.31 1.58 -4.73
C ARG A 230 9.20 0.86 -5.48
N ILE A 231 8.47 0.01 -4.79
CA ILE A 231 7.39 -0.82 -5.33
C ILE A 231 6.10 -0.79 -4.51
N ASP A 232 6.16 -0.17 -3.32
CA ASP A 232 4.99 0.17 -2.52
C ASP A 232 4.58 1.60 -2.85
N HIS A 233 3.31 1.78 -3.23
CA HIS A 233 2.80 3.06 -3.69
C HIS A 233 1.51 3.44 -2.97
N ILE A 234 1.23 4.73 -2.94
CA ILE A 234 -0.05 5.31 -2.53
C ILE A 234 -0.54 6.17 -3.68
N LEU A 235 -1.66 5.78 -4.28
CA LEU A 235 -2.32 6.52 -5.35
C LEU A 235 -3.57 7.20 -4.80
N THR A 236 -3.73 8.48 -5.07
CA THR A 236 -4.85 9.29 -4.57
C THR A 236 -5.75 9.75 -5.71
N SER A 237 -7.08 9.64 -5.50
CA SER A 237 -8.08 10.30 -6.36
C SER A 237 -7.96 11.82 -6.27
N PRO A 238 -8.58 12.61 -7.17
CA PRO A 238 -8.52 14.07 -7.11
C PRO A 238 -8.93 14.62 -5.73
N LEU A 239 -10.06 14.17 -5.16
CA LEU A 239 -10.49 14.61 -3.83
C LEU A 239 -9.54 14.19 -2.71
N ALA A 240 -8.94 13.01 -2.80
CA ALA A 240 -7.91 12.59 -1.84
C ALA A 240 -6.63 13.43 -1.99
N THR A 241 -6.27 13.78 -3.22
CA THR A 241 -5.11 14.63 -3.53
C THR A 241 -5.24 16.02 -2.91
N ASP A 242 -6.41 16.62 -2.99
CA ASP A 242 -6.68 17.95 -2.42
C ASP A 242 -6.55 17.97 -0.89
N LYS A 243 -6.64 16.81 -0.25
CA LYS A 243 -6.52 16.64 1.21
C LYS A 243 -5.15 16.20 1.69
N MET A 244 -4.22 15.93 0.77
CA MET A 244 -2.87 15.48 1.17
C MET A 244 -2.11 16.56 1.91
N ASN A 245 -1.60 16.20 3.09
CA ASN A 245 -0.73 17.05 3.89
C ASN A 245 0.72 16.61 3.79
N ASN A 246 0.99 15.29 3.84
CA ASN A 246 2.35 14.75 3.80
C ASN A 246 2.37 13.31 3.29
N VAL A 247 3.49 12.88 2.67
CA VAL A 247 3.75 11.49 2.32
C VAL A 247 5.23 11.16 2.54
N TYR A 248 5.51 10.10 3.30
CA TYR A 248 6.88 9.70 3.65
C TYR A 248 7.05 8.18 3.77
N ILE A 249 8.30 7.74 3.75
CA ILE A 249 8.73 6.35 3.90
C ILE A 249 9.49 6.20 5.22
N ASP A 250 9.05 5.29 6.10
CA ASP A 250 9.73 5.01 7.35
C ASP A 250 10.70 3.83 7.21
N LYS A 251 11.96 4.14 7.02
CA LYS A 251 13.05 3.15 6.88
C LYS A 251 13.53 2.55 8.21
N THR A 252 13.11 3.09 9.36
CA THR A 252 13.62 2.69 10.69
C THR A 252 13.31 1.25 11.05
N VAL A 253 12.23 0.70 10.50
CA VAL A 253 11.82 -0.69 10.73
C VAL A 253 12.77 -1.71 10.09
N ARG A 254 13.58 -1.29 9.09
CA ARG A 254 14.48 -2.20 8.36
C ARG A 254 15.71 -2.61 9.18
N ASP A 255 16.06 -1.86 10.23
CA ASP A 255 17.16 -2.15 11.15
C ASP A 255 16.74 -3.02 12.35
N LYS A 256 15.48 -3.40 12.45
CA LYS A 256 14.98 -4.24 13.54
C LYS A 256 15.40 -5.70 13.37
N GLU A 257 15.28 -6.50 14.44
CA GLU A 257 15.50 -7.94 14.38
C GLU A 257 14.46 -8.61 13.46
N LYS A 258 14.90 -9.47 12.53
CA LYS A 258 14.04 -10.18 11.55
C LYS A 258 13.04 -9.25 10.83
N PRO A 259 13.51 -8.14 10.26
CA PRO A 259 12.62 -7.16 9.64
C PRO A 259 11.91 -7.74 8.41
N SER A 260 10.87 -7.06 7.92
CA SER A 260 10.39 -7.26 6.55
C SER A 260 11.44 -6.76 5.56
N ASP A 261 11.44 -7.29 4.34
CA ASP A 261 12.19 -6.75 3.20
C ASP A 261 11.61 -5.43 2.67
N HIS A 262 10.37 -5.12 3.07
CA HIS A 262 9.73 -3.83 2.83
C HIS A 262 9.69 -2.96 4.09
N VAL A 263 9.49 -1.66 3.87
CA VAL A 263 9.25 -0.65 4.92
C VAL A 263 7.93 0.08 4.68
N PRO A 264 7.31 0.64 5.73
CA PRO A 264 6.05 1.37 5.58
C PRO A 264 6.19 2.62 4.71
N ILE A 265 5.14 2.89 3.92
CA ILE A 265 4.87 4.19 3.32
C ILE A 265 3.60 4.77 3.95
N ILE A 266 3.64 6.05 4.28
CA ILE A 266 2.62 6.73 5.08
C ILE A 266 2.12 7.96 4.33
N ILE A 267 0.79 8.18 4.37
CA ILE A 267 0.14 9.40 3.92
C ILE A 267 -0.63 10.03 5.08
N GLU A 268 -0.60 11.35 5.16
CA GLU A 268 -1.37 12.17 6.07
C GLU A 268 -2.35 13.01 5.25
N ILE A 269 -3.65 12.94 5.58
CA ILE A 269 -4.72 13.71 4.92
C ILE A 269 -5.52 14.54 5.95
N GLU A 270 -6.09 15.67 5.48
CA GLU A 270 -6.96 16.59 6.25
C GLU A 270 -8.43 16.32 6.02
#